data_9f279ca8415f215895e204f620ae9714
#
_entry.id   9f279ca8415f215895e204f620ae9714
#
_cell.length_a   1.000
_cell.length_b   1.000
_cell.length_c   1.000
_cell.angle_alpha   90.00
_cell.angle_beta   90.00
_cell.angle_gamma   90.00
#
_symmetry.space_group_name_H-M   'P 1'
#
loop_
_entity.id
_entity.type
_entity.pdbx_description
1 polymer ?
#
loop_
_entity_poly.entity_id
_entity_poly.type
_entity_poly.pdbx_seq_one_letter_code
_entity_poly.pdbx_strand_id
1 'polypeptide(L)'
;MAKQGGVGTAAVVAIPLILVGTLIAGILLIFGPAQQAGACGPGQSVDPTQIPKDAVAGYSGEQLTNAAYIMNAASTLGLDRAAQIIGVMTAMGESSLRVVDHGDTAGPDSRGLFQQRDNGAWGSLADRMDPTISATNFFKALERVDGWEALPPTIAAHRVQGNADPYHYEKFYDAAATVVGTLAGKGVTVCQSGYLVFPLNPGYQMTSNYGPRAFVTEGASLWHAGDDLQHYPNPCHDPVF
;
A
#
# COMPACT_ATOMS: atom_id res chain seq x y z
N MET A 1 -47.43 -67.49 35.61
CA MET A 1 -47.17 -66.12 36.00
C MET A 1 -46.15 -65.56 35.05
N ALA A 2 -46.60 -64.74 34.12
CA ALA A 2 -45.75 -64.11 33.10
C ALA A 2 -45.34 -62.71 33.58
N LYS A 3 -44.10 -62.33 33.35
CA LYS A 3 -43.64 -60.94 33.53
C LYS A 3 -42.98 -60.49 32.25
N GLN A 4 -43.68 -59.64 31.54
CA GLN A 4 -43.15 -58.88 30.37
C GLN A 4 -42.16 -57.86 30.82
N GLY A 5 -40.99 -57.80 30.19
CA GLY A 5 -40.01 -56.78 30.32
C GLY A 5 -40.07 -55.86 29.13
N GLY A 6 -40.28 -54.56 29.36
CA GLY A 6 -40.43 -53.56 28.33
C GLY A 6 -39.14 -53.24 27.58
N VAL A 7 -39.30 -53.07 26.30
CA VAL A 7 -38.23 -52.60 25.38
C VAL A 7 -38.12 -51.07 25.49
N GLY A 8 -37.00 -50.60 25.99
CA GLY A 8 -36.73 -49.14 26.13
C GLY A 8 -36.44 -48.49 24.81
N THR A 9 -37.18 -47.47 24.52
CA THR A 9 -37.02 -46.49 23.44
C THR A 9 -35.79 -45.60 23.68
N ALA A 10 -34.70 -45.88 23.00
CA ALA A 10 -33.49 -45.03 23.05
C ALA A 10 -32.84 -44.79 21.66
N ALA A 11 -33.66 -44.52 20.63
CA ALA A 11 -33.12 -44.42 19.29
C ALA A 11 -33.61 -43.20 18.48
N VAL A 12 -34.08 -42.10 19.11
CA VAL A 12 -34.69 -40.96 18.33
C VAL A 12 -34.01 -39.63 18.51
N VAL A 13 -32.93 -39.51 19.29
CA VAL A 13 -32.33 -38.15 19.58
C VAL A 13 -31.02 -37.87 18.82
N ALA A 14 -30.41 -38.83 18.13
CA ALA A 14 -29.09 -38.64 17.49
C ALA A 14 -29.13 -38.03 16.07
N ILE A 15 -30.25 -38.16 15.34
CA ILE A 15 -30.33 -37.74 13.92
C ILE A 15 -30.42 -36.24 13.71
N PRO A 16 -31.10 -35.43 14.54
CA PRO A 16 -31.18 -33.98 14.28
C PRO A 16 -29.87 -33.22 14.57
N LEU A 17 -29.02 -33.71 15.49
CA LEU A 17 -27.75 -33.04 15.82
C LEU A 17 -26.71 -33.20 14.70
N ILE A 18 -26.69 -34.33 14.00
CA ILE A 18 -25.74 -34.52 12.87
C ILE A 18 -26.16 -33.67 11.67
N LEU A 19 -27.45 -33.54 11.39
CA LEU A 19 -27.95 -32.70 10.30
C LEU A 19 -27.71 -31.19 10.54
N VAL A 20 -27.85 -30.72 11.79
CA VAL A 20 -27.55 -29.33 12.14
C VAL A 20 -26.05 -29.07 12.05
N GLY A 21 -25.22 -30.00 12.51
CA GLY A 21 -23.75 -29.88 12.42
C GLY A 21 -23.24 -29.81 10.97
N THR A 22 -23.79 -30.62 10.07
CA THR A 22 -23.43 -30.61 8.63
C THR A 22 -23.94 -29.36 7.93
N LEU A 23 -25.10 -28.83 8.32
CA LEU A 23 -25.62 -27.58 7.76
C LEU A 23 -24.79 -26.38 8.19
N ILE A 24 -24.35 -26.28 9.45
CA ILE A 24 -23.46 -25.23 9.94
C ILE A 24 -22.09 -25.33 9.29
N ALA A 25 -21.52 -26.54 9.15
CA ALA A 25 -20.25 -26.73 8.46
C ALA A 25 -20.35 -26.37 6.97
N GLY A 26 -21.47 -26.71 6.31
CA GLY A 26 -21.72 -26.32 4.91
C GLY A 26 -21.87 -24.81 4.72
N ILE A 27 -22.51 -24.12 5.65
CA ILE A 27 -22.66 -22.66 5.62
C ILE A 27 -21.30 -21.97 5.84
N LEU A 28 -20.44 -22.49 6.73
CA LEU A 28 -19.09 -21.95 6.93
C LEU A 28 -18.18 -22.16 5.72
N LEU A 29 -18.41 -23.18 4.91
CA LEU A 29 -17.69 -23.39 3.65
C LEU A 29 -18.19 -22.49 2.51
N ILE A 30 -19.46 -22.05 2.56
CA ILE A 30 -20.05 -21.15 1.55
C ILE A 30 -19.79 -19.68 1.92
N PHE A 31 -19.77 -19.36 3.20
CA PHE A 31 -19.41 -18.05 3.75
C PHE A 31 -18.03 -18.13 4.43
N GLY A 32 -17.03 -18.63 3.72
CA GLY A 32 -15.63 -18.40 4.12
C GLY A 32 -15.43 -16.90 4.37
N PRO A 33 -14.47 -16.50 5.24
CA PRO A 33 -14.25 -15.07 5.49
C PRO A 33 -14.15 -14.40 4.14
N ALA A 34 -15.02 -13.40 3.90
CA ALA A 34 -14.96 -12.60 2.70
C ALA A 34 -13.50 -12.13 2.61
N GLN A 35 -12.75 -12.68 1.65
CA GLN A 35 -11.44 -12.13 1.33
C GLN A 35 -11.72 -10.69 1.00
N GLN A 36 -11.20 -9.80 1.84
CA GLN A 36 -11.27 -8.37 1.59
C GLN A 36 -10.74 -8.15 0.18
N ALA A 37 -11.64 -7.86 -0.74
CA ALA A 37 -11.29 -7.41 -2.07
C ALA A 37 -10.50 -6.11 -1.88
N GLY A 38 -9.19 -6.20 -2.06
CA GLY A 38 -8.26 -5.09 -1.84
C GLY A 38 -6.93 -5.50 -1.23
N ALA A 39 -6.83 -6.64 -0.56
CA ALA A 39 -5.52 -7.08 -0.05
C ALA A 39 -4.62 -7.49 -1.23
N CYS A 40 -3.60 -6.71 -1.46
CA CYS A 40 -2.44 -7.13 -2.24
C CYS A 40 -1.84 -8.34 -1.55
N GLY A 41 -1.97 -9.54 -1.93
CA GLY A 41 -1.48 -10.75 -1.24
C GLY A 41 -0.21 -10.54 -0.40
N PRO A 42 0.24 -11.53 0.37
CA PRO A 42 1.35 -11.37 1.31
C PRO A 42 2.59 -10.81 0.62
N GLY A 43 3.34 -9.99 1.31
CA GLY A 43 4.63 -9.48 0.87
C GLY A 43 5.58 -10.64 0.53
N GLN A 44 6.36 -10.49 -0.51
CA GLN A 44 7.29 -11.53 -0.96
C GLN A 44 8.72 -11.17 -0.54
N SER A 45 9.44 -12.14 0.03
CA SER A 45 10.89 -12.03 0.17
C SER A 45 11.58 -12.30 -1.16
N VAL A 46 12.61 -11.54 -1.43
CA VAL A 46 13.40 -11.56 -2.68
C VAL A 46 14.86 -11.78 -2.35
N ASP A 47 15.55 -12.64 -3.10
CA ASP A 47 16.99 -12.78 -2.99
C ASP A 47 17.69 -11.54 -3.63
N PRO A 48 18.38 -10.69 -2.84
CA PRO A 48 19.03 -9.50 -3.37
C PRO A 48 20.19 -9.81 -4.34
N THR A 49 20.64 -11.07 -4.41
CA THR A 49 21.68 -11.52 -5.33
C THR A 49 21.12 -11.97 -6.67
N GLN A 50 19.81 -12.16 -6.78
CA GLN A 50 19.11 -12.64 -7.98
C GLN A 50 18.33 -11.50 -8.67
N ILE A 51 18.97 -10.34 -8.79
CA ILE A 51 18.36 -9.14 -9.38
C ILE A 51 18.41 -9.21 -10.91
N PRO A 52 17.37 -8.76 -11.63
CA PRO A 52 17.39 -8.63 -13.07
C PRO A 52 18.59 -7.82 -13.57
N LYS A 53 19.25 -8.29 -14.63
CA LYS A 53 20.36 -7.55 -15.27
C LYS A 53 19.87 -6.33 -16.03
N ASP A 54 18.69 -6.45 -16.62
CA ASP A 54 18.05 -5.38 -17.37
C ASP A 54 17.36 -4.39 -16.42
N ALA A 55 17.23 -3.16 -16.86
CA ALA A 55 16.51 -2.14 -16.10
C ALA A 55 15.02 -2.47 -16.00
N VAL A 56 14.44 -2.26 -14.82
CA VAL A 56 13.00 -2.40 -14.55
C VAL A 56 12.45 -1.01 -14.21
N ALA A 57 11.51 -0.53 -14.99
CA ALA A 57 10.93 0.82 -14.86
C ALA A 57 11.98 1.95 -14.74
N GLY A 58 13.12 1.80 -15.42
CA GLY A 58 14.23 2.76 -15.39
C GLY A 58 15.24 2.60 -14.26
N TYR A 59 15.04 1.66 -13.34
CA TYR A 59 15.93 1.35 -12.23
C TYR A 59 16.75 0.09 -12.52
N SER A 60 18.02 0.03 -12.11
CA SER A 60 18.92 -1.09 -12.42
C SER A 60 19.98 -1.30 -11.32
N GLY A 61 20.61 -2.46 -11.32
CA GLY A 61 21.76 -2.80 -10.45
C GLY A 61 21.48 -2.54 -8.98
N GLU A 62 22.30 -1.69 -8.34
CA GLU A 62 22.17 -1.33 -6.92
C GLU A 62 20.76 -0.86 -6.54
N GLN A 63 20.08 -0.12 -7.41
CA GLN A 63 18.74 0.40 -7.15
C GLN A 63 17.70 -0.73 -6.98
N LEU A 64 17.78 -1.78 -7.83
CA LEU A 64 16.93 -2.96 -7.70
C LEU A 64 17.32 -3.81 -6.48
N THR A 65 18.62 -3.88 -6.16
CA THR A 65 19.10 -4.53 -4.92
C THR A 65 18.53 -3.83 -3.69
N ASN A 66 18.56 -2.51 -3.66
CA ASN A 66 17.97 -1.72 -2.56
C ASN A 66 16.44 -1.90 -2.48
N ALA A 67 15.75 -1.98 -3.62
CA ALA A 67 14.33 -2.32 -3.64
C ALA A 67 14.06 -3.70 -3.02
N ALA A 68 14.91 -4.71 -3.29
CA ALA A 68 14.80 -6.03 -2.69
C ALA A 68 15.02 -5.99 -1.16
N TYR A 69 15.95 -5.19 -0.65
CA TYR A 69 16.12 -4.98 0.80
C TYR A 69 14.88 -4.34 1.44
N ILE A 70 14.29 -3.33 0.78
CA ILE A 70 13.04 -2.71 1.24
C ILE A 70 11.91 -3.75 1.28
N MET A 71 11.74 -4.53 0.21
CA MET A 71 10.71 -5.59 0.15
C MET A 71 10.90 -6.62 1.27
N ASN A 72 12.13 -7.03 1.53
CA ASN A 72 12.46 -8.00 2.57
C ASN A 72 12.19 -7.46 3.98
N ALA A 73 12.46 -6.17 4.23
CA ALA A 73 12.14 -5.53 5.49
C ALA A 73 10.62 -5.54 5.76
N ALA A 74 9.79 -5.20 4.77
CA ALA A 74 8.33 -5.30 4.88
C ALA A 74 7.87 -6.75 5.13
N SER A 75 8.41 -7.71 4.35
CA SER A 75 8.08 -9.13 4.49
C SER A 75 8.44 -9.69 5.86
N THR A 76 9.57 -9.27 6.44
CA THR A 76 10.01 -9.67 7.79
C THR A 76 9.06 -9.16 8.88
N LEU A 77 8.43 -8.02 8.67
CA LEU A 77 7.40 -7.46 9.55
C LEU A 77 5.99 -8.04 9.28
N GLY A 78 5.85 -8.97 8.33
CA GLY A 78 4.56 -9.57 7.98
C GLY A 78 3.66 -8.65 7.16
N LEU A 79 4.20 -7.55 6.64
CA LEU A 79 3.45 -6.60 5.84
C LEU A 79 3.20 -7.14 4.42
N ASP A 80 2.14 -6.64 3.81
CA ASP A 80 1.68 -7.07 2.49
C ASP A 80 2.44 -6.39 1.33
N ARG A 81 2.05 -6.72 0.10
CA ARG A 81 2.63 -6.12 -1.09
C ARG A 81 2.33 -4.61 -1.21
N ALA A 82 1.22 -4.11 -0.65
CA ALA A 82 0.92 -2.69 -0.68
C ALA A 82 1.97 -1.91 0.11
N ALA A 83 2.35 -2.40 1.29
CA ALA A 83 3.45 -1.82 2.07
C ALA A 83 4.77 -1.85 1.28
N GLN A 84 5.10 -2.98 0.62
CA GLN A 84 6.30 -3.07 -0.22
C GLN A 84 6.34 -1.99 -1.30
N ILE A 85 5.21 -1.76 -1.98
CA ILE A 85 5.09 -0.70 -3.00
C ILE A 85 5.26 0.68 -2.36
N ILE A 86 4.64 0.95 -1.21
CA ILE A 86 4.77 2.22 -0.49
C ILE A 86 6.23 2.49 -0.12
N GLY A 87 6.93 1.50 0.43
CA GLY A 87 8.35 1.64 0.79
C GLY A 87 9.24 1.92 -0.42
N VAL A 88 9.09 1.13 -1.49
CA VAL A 88 9.87 1.32 -2.73
C VAL A 88 9.58 2.66 -3.38
N MET A 89 8.31 3.05 -3.49
CA MET A 89 7.86 4.34 -4.00
C MET A 89 8.46 5.52 -3.21
N THR A 90 8.44 5.42 -1.89
CA THR A 90 9.01 6.46 -1.02
C THR A 90 10.51 6.59 -1.25
N ALA A 91 11.27 5.49 -1.25
CA ALA A 91 12.69 5.52 -1.51
C ALA A 91 13.05 5.99 -2.94
N MET A 92 12.19 5.76 -3.93
CA MET A 92 12.32 6.35 -5.26
C MET A 92 12.25 7.88 -5.20
N GLY A 93 11.31 8.43 -4.44
CA GLY A 93 11.13 9.87 -4.27
C GLY A 93 12.23 10.54 -3.45
N GLU A 94 12.76 9.86 -2.44
CA GLU A 94 13.76 10.41 -1.52
C GLU A 94 15.20 10.34 -2.07
N SER A 95 15.56 9.23 -2.72
CA SER A 95 16.96 8.95 -3.06
C SER A 95 17.14 8.27 -4.43
N SER A 96 16.09 8.09 -5.20
CA SER A 96 16.10 7.25 -6.40
C SER A 96 16.62 5.83 -6.10
N LEU A 97 16.23 5.25 -4.97
CA LEU A 97 16.68 3.94 -4.50
C LEU A 97 18.20 3.82 -4.28
N ARG A 98 18.88 4.90 -3.88
CA ARG A 98 20.32 4.92 -3.58
C ARG A 98 20.56 5.22 -2.11
N VAL A 99 21.58 4.62 -1.54
CA VAL A 99 22.03 4.97 -0.18
C VAL A 99 22.84 6.27 -0.26
N VAL A 100 22.18 7.39 0.05
CA VAL A 100 22.77 8.74 -0.07
C VAL A 100 23.34 9.19 1.27
N ASP A 101 24.59 9.67 1.30
CA ASP A 101 25.34 10.06 2.50
C ASP A 101 25.27 11.56 2.81
N HIS A 102 24.43 12.30 2.11
CA HIS A 102 24.22 13.73 2.30
C HIS A 102 22.73 14.05 2.19
N GLY A 103 22.33 15.15 2.79
CA GLY A 103 21.02 15.75 2.63
C GLY A 103 21.08 16.99 1.74
N ASP A 104 19.93 17.63 1.56
CA ASP A 104 19.80 18.90 0.86
C ASP A 104 19.87 20.10 1.84
N THR A 105 19.62 21.31 1.32
CA THR A 105 19.60 22.55 2.13
C THR A 105 18.53 22.54 3.22
N ALA A 106 17.38 21.87 2.98
CA ALA A 106 16.27 21.80 3.92
C ALA A 106 16.50 20.72 5.01
N GLY A 107 17.30 19.70 4.67
CA GLY A 107 17.60 18.59 5.55
C GLY A 107 19.06 18.12 5.46
N PRO A 108 20.06 18.96 5.87
CA PRO A 108 21.47 18.65 5.67
C PRO A 108 21.95 17.39 6.40
N ASP A 109 21.23 16.94 7.40
CA ASP A 109 21.46 15.72 8.17
C ASP A 109 20.68 14.49 7.66
N SER A 110 19.89 14.64 6.59
CA SER A 110 19.17 13.53 5.94
C SER A 110 20.14 12.50 5.34
N ARG A 111 19.85 11.20 5.51
CA ARG A 111 20.73 10.11 5.07
C ARG A 111 19.95 8.89 4.60
N GLY A 112 20.60 8.11 3.75
CA GLY A 112 20.17 6.79 3.32
C GLY A 112 19.04 6.78 2.31
N LEU A 113 18.41 5.62 2.16
CA LEU A 113 17.34 5.38 1.18
C LEU A 113 16.11 6.26 1.37
N PHE A 114 15.78 6.60 2.62
CA PHE A 114 14.58 7.34 3.00
C PHE A 114 14.88 8.77 3.45
N GLN A 115 16.09 9.26 3.24
CA GLN A 115 16.52 10.60 3.67
C GLN A 115 16.14 10.90 5.14
N GLN A 116 16.37 9.93 6.00
CA GLN A 116 16.01 9.98 7.41
C GLN A 116 16.88 10.99 8.18
N ARG A 117 16.22 11.86 8.98
CA ARG A 117 16.85 12.95 9.74
C ARG A 117 17.51 12.43 11.03
N ASP A 118 18.49 13.19 11.53
CA ASP A 118 19.13 12.96 12.83
C ASP A 118 18.32 13.56 13.98
N ASN A 119 17.10 13.07 14.14
CA ASN A 119 16.14 13.54 15.15
C ASN A 119 15.83 12.50 16.24
N GLY A 120 16.57 11.39 16.27
CA GLY A 120 16.39 10.29 17.20
C GLY A 120 15.29 9.28 16.84
N ALA A 121 14.45 9.58 15.84
CA ALA A 121 13.37 8.69 15.43
C ALA A 121 13.84 7.49 14.58
N TRP A 122 15.00 7.61 13.91
CA TRP A 122 15.46 6.71 12.87
C TRP A 122 16.73 5.93 13.22
N GLY A 123 17.18 6.01 14.50
CA GLY A 123 18.39 5.35 14.95
C GLY A 123 19.67 6.15 14.66
N SER A 124 20.81 5.45 14.75
CA SER A 124 22.14 6.02 14.50
C SER A 124 22.37 6.35 13.01
N LEU A 125 23.46 7.04 12.72
CA LEU A 125 23.90 7.23 11.33
C LEU A 125 24.09 5.89 10.60
N ALA A 126 24.67 4.89 11.26
CA ALA A 126 24.84 3.57 10.68
C ALA A 126 23.50 2.90 10.35
N ASP A 127 22.50 3.04 11.22
CA ASP A 127 21.16 2.49 10.98
C ASP A 127 20.47 3.16 9.78
N ARG A 128 20.60 4.47 9.65
CA ARG A 128 20.02 5.24 8.52
C ARG A 128 20.71 4.95 7.19
N MET A 129 21.99 4.56 7.21
CA MET A 129 22.78 4.19 6.03
C MET A 129 22.65 2.71 5.66
N ASP A 130 22.12 1.86 6.53
CA ASP A 130 21.86 0.45 6.23
C ASP A 130 20.50 0.31 5.51
N PRO A 131 20.45 -0.26 4.29
CA PRO A 131 19.21 -0.39 3.52
C PRO A 131 18.10 -1.15 4.24
N THR A 132 18.45 -2.21 4.98
CA THR A 132 17.48 -3.06 5.68
C THR A 132 16.97 -2.40 6.96
N ILE A 133 17.88 -1.80 7.75
CA ILE A 133 17.53 -1.16 9.02
C ILE A 133 16.69 0.10 8.76
N SER A 134 17.12 0.96 7.82
CA SER A 134 16.37 2.17 7.46
C SER A 134 14.98 1.85 6.92
N ALA A 135 14.83 0.81 6.09
CA ALA A 135 13.53 0.33 5.62
C ALA A 135 12.67 -0.24 6.76
N THR A 136 13.27 -1.01 7.66
CA THR A 136 12.56 -1.53 8.85
C THR A 136 12.03 -0.39 9.72
N ASN A 137 12.82 0.67 9.93
CA ASN A 137 12.40 1.84 10.69
C ASN A 137 11.26 2.60 9.99
N PHE A 138 11.34 2.72 8.65
CA PHE A 138 10.25 3.30 7.85
C PHE A 138 8.95 2.51 8.03
N PHE A 139 8.96 1.19 7.90
CA PHE A 139 7.75 0.37 8.05
C PHE A 139 7.19 0.38 9.47
N LYS A 140 8.03 0.36 10.50
CA LYS A 140 7.58 0.56 11.88
C LYS A 140 6.91 1.91 12.09
N ALA A 141 7.32 2.94 11.37
CA ALA A 141 6.64 4.23 11.39
C ALA A 141 5.32 4.20 10.60
N LEU A 142 5.28 3.48 9.47
CA LEU A 142 4.07 3.27 8.68
C LEU A 142 2.98 2.55 9.48
N GLU A 143 3.33 1.49 10.23
CA GLU A 143 2.40 0.76 11.09
C GLU A 143 1.76 1.64 12.21
N ARG A 144 2.38 2.78 12.55
CA ARG A 144 1.83 3.75 13.52
C ARG A 144 0.88 4.77 12.89
N VAL A 145 0.78 4.79 11.57
CA VAL A 145 -0.18 5.65 10.86
C VAL A 145 -1.54 4.96 10.88
N ASP A 146 -2.48 5.49 11.65
CA ASP A 146 -3.81 4.91 11.78
C ASP A 146 -4.49 4.73 10.41
N GLY A 147 -4.88 3.49 10.11
CA GLY A 147 -5.60 3.12 8.90
C GLY A 147 -4.79 3.32 7.61
N TRP A 148 -3.45 3.21 7.67
CA TRP A 148 -2.57 3.43 6.51
C TRP A 148 -2.94 2.55 5.31
N GLU A 149 -3.49 1.35 5.54
CA GLU A 149 -3.90 0.40 4.50
C GLU A 149 -5.06 0.93 3.64
N ALA A 150 -5.86 1.85 4.21
CA ALA A 150 -6.98 2.48 3.52
C ALA A 150 -6.64 3.86 2.94
N LEU A 151 -5.41 4.35 3.16
CA LEU A 151 -4.96 5.64 2.62
C LEU A 151 -4.41 5.51 1.20
N PRO A 152 -4.45 6.58 0.38
CA PRO A 152 -3.61 6.69 -0.80
C PRO A 152 -2.16 6.36 -0.46
N PRO A 153 -1.45 5.53 -1.25
CA PRO A 153 -0.06 5.19 -1.01
C PRO A 153 0.82 6.42 -0.77
N THR A 154 0.64 7.46 -1.58
CA THR A 154 1.36 8.73 -1.42
C THR A 154 1.05 9.43 -0.09
N ILE A 155 -0.21 9.38 0.37
CA ILE A 155 -0.63 9.97 1.65
C ILE A 155 -0.07 9.18 2.84
N ALA A 156 -0.06 7.84 2.75
CA ALA A 156 0.58 7.00 3.76
C ALA A 156 2.09 7.31 3.87
N ALA A 157 2.80 7.38 2.75
CA ALA A 157 4.21 7.77 2.69
C ALA A 157 4.44 9.18 3.25
N HIS A 158 3.61 10.17 2.86
CA HIS A 158 3.67 11.54 3.35
C HIS A 158 3.54 11.62 4.88
N ARG A 159 2.60 10.85 5.48
CA ARG A 159 2.42 10.84 6.94
C ARG A 159 3.62 10.29 7.70
N VAL A 160 4.39 9.38 7.08
CA VAL A 160 5.63 8.85 7.65
C VAL A 160 6.78 9.85 7.50
N GLN A 161 6.93 10.44 6.31
CA GLN A 161 8.07 11.30 5.95
C GLN A 161 7.90 12.76 6.41
N GLY A 162 6.65 13.23 6.53
CA GLY A 162 6.35 14.60 6.96
C GLY A 162 6.82 15.68 5.97
N ASN A 163 6.98 15.33 4.67
CA ASN A 163 7.35 16.26 3.62
C ASN A 163 6.24 17.30 3.35
N ALA A 164 6.53 18.39 2.66
CA ALA A 164 5.59 19.49 2.46
C ALA A 164 4.45 19.14 1.48
N ASP A 165 4.71 18.31 0.47
CA ASP A 165 3.74 17.94 -0.56
C ASP A 165 3.17 16.53 -0.31
N PRO A 166 1.88 16.40 0.03
CA PRO A 166 1.24 15.10 0.27
C PRO A 166 1.20 14.19 -0.97
N TYR A 167 1.32 14.75 -2.18
CA TYR A 167 1.28 14.01 -3.44
C TYR A 167 2.66 13.78 -4.07
N HIS A 168 3.73 14.16 -3.36
CA HIS A 168 5.12 14.07 -3.84
C HIS A 168 5.49 12.70 -4.44
N TYR A 169 5.00 11.60 -3.82
CA TYR A 169 5.37 10.24 -4.19
C TYR A 169 4.49 9.62 -5.29
N GLU A 170 3.34 10.22 -5.60
CA GLU A 170 2.35 9.64 -6.51
C GLU A 170 2.94 9.27 -7.87
N LYS A 171 3.76 10.13 -8.45
CA LYS A 171 4.45 9.93 -9.74
C LYS A 171 5.38 8.71 -9.78
N PHE A 172 5.76 8.15 -8.64
CA PHE A 172 6.61 6.96 -8.55
C PHE A 172 5.84 5.66 -8.35
N TYR A 173 4.52 5.73 -8.15
CA TYR A 173 3.72 4.56 -7.81
C TYR A 173 3.78 3.44 -8.86
N ASP A 174 3.56 3.76 -10.14
CA ASP A 174 3.56 2.76 -11.22
C ASP A 174 4.93 2.10 -11.40
N ALA A 175 6.00 2.88 -11.28
CA ALA A 175 7.36 2.38 -11.33
C ALA A 175 7.63 1.44 -10.14
N ALA A 176 7.22 1.82 -8.94
CA ALA A 176 7.37 1.01 -7.73
C ALA A 176 6.58 -0.30 -7.83
N ALA A 177 5.33 -0.25 -8.27
CA ALA A 177 4.50 -1.43 -8.49
C ALA A 177 5.12 -2.39 -9.52
N THR A 178 5.69 -1.85 -10.58
CA THR A 178 6.40 -2.62 -11.61
C THR A 178 7.67 -3.29 -11.05
N VAL A 179 8.49 -2.55 -10.30
CA VAL A 179 9.70 -3.08 -9.65
C VAL A 179 9.33 -4.18 -8.67
N VAL A 180 8.40 -3.93 -7.75
CA VAL A 180 7.96 -4.92 -6.75
C VAL A 180 7.37 -6.17 -7.42
N GLY A 181 6.52 -6.00 -8.44
CA GLY A 181 5.93 -7.11 -9.19
C GLY A 181 6.99 -7.96 -9.90
N THR A 182 7.95 -7.33 -10.54
CA THR A 182 9.03 -8.00 -11.27
C THR A 182 9.95 -8.78 -10.31
N LEU A 183 10.39 -8.14 -9.22
CA LEU A 183 11.27 -8.76 -8.23
C LEU A 183 10.56 -9.92 -7.50
N ALA A 184 9.27 -9.83 -7.27
CA ALA A 184 8.49 -10.92 -6.69
C ALA A 184 8.26 -12.11 -7.65
N GLY A 185 8.75 -12.05 -8.88
CA GLY A 185 8.54 -13.12 -9.90
C GLY A 185 7.07 -13.29 -10.30
N LYS A 186 6.23 -12.31 -10.02
CA LYS A 186 4.83 -12.26 -10.41
C LYS A 186 4.67 -11.03 -11.30
N GLY A 187 4.21 -11.22 -12.52
CA GLY A 187 3.93 -10.10 -13.42
C GLY A 187 3.17 -8.97 -12.71
N VAL A 188 3.19 -7.79 -13.28
CA VAL A 188 2.57 -6.57 -12.72
C VAL A 188 1.13 -6.86 -12.32
N THR A 189 0.91 -7.25 -11.09
CA THR A 189 -0.42 -7.24 -10.49
C THR A 189 -0.51 -5.91 -9.78
N VAL A 190 -1.17 -4.95 -10.42
CA VAL A 190 -1.49 -3.67 -9.77
C VAL A 190 -2.26 -4.01 -8.50
N CYS A 191 -1.70 -3.72 -7.36
CA CYS A 191 -2.43 -3.78 -6.12
C CYS A 191 -3.43 -2.62 -6.15
N GLN A 192 -4.62 -2.86 -6.64
CA GLN A 192 -5.72 -1.94 -6.44
C GLN A 192 -6.09 -1.98 -4.94
N SER A 193 -5.40 -1.17 -4.13
CA SER A 193 -6.05 -0.58 -2.98
C SER A 193 -7.28 0.10 -3.56
N GLY A 194 -8.48 -0.12 -3.01
CA GLY A 194 -9.77 0.30 -3.59
C GLY A 194 -9.92 1.78 -3.97
N TYR A 195 -8.88 2.35 -4.52
CA TYR A 195 -8.88 3.65 -5.17
C TYR A 195 -9.65 3.54 -6.47
N LEU A 196 -10.63 4.38 -6.59
CA LEU A 196 -11.17 4.77 -7.88
C LEU A 196 -9.96 5.26 -8.70
N VAL A 197 -9.47 4.41 -9.59
CA VAL A 197 -8.58 4.86 -10.66
C VAL A 197 -9.40 5.89 -11.42
N PHE A 198 -8.92 7.12 -11.46
CA PHE A 198 -9.55 8.14 -12.29
C PHE A 198 -9.67 7.58 -13.71
N PRO A 199 -10.88 7.45 -14.27
CA PRO A 199 -11.08 6.85 -15.58
C PRO A 199 -10.60 7.76 -16.73
N LEU A 200 -9.78 8.77 -16.40
CA LEU A 200 -9.31 9.76 -17.36
C LEU A 200 -7.86 9.45 -17.77
N ASN A 201 -7.59 9.65 -19.05
CA ASN A 201 -6.27 9.51 -19.63
C ASN A 201 -5.23 10.43 -18.95
N PRO A 202 -3.94 10.07 -18.94
CA PRO A 202 -2.87 10.96 -18.51
C PRO A 202 -2.98 12.32 -19.22
N GLY A 203 -2.95 13.41 -18.45
CA GLY A 203 -3.07 14.78 -18.99
C GLY A 203 -4.17 15.60 -18.36
N TYR A 204 -5.06 14.99 -17.58
CA TYR A 204 -6.01 15.74 -16.76
C TYR A 204 -5.37 16.17 -15.45
N GLN A 205 -5.60 17.42 -15.06
CA GLN A 205 -5.17 17.96 -13.78
C GLN A 205 -6.40 18.40 -12.97
N MET A 206 -6.35 18.15 -11.67
CA MET A 206 -7.36 18.65 -10.77
C MET A 206 -7.21 20.16 -10.63
N THR A 207 -8.23 20.89 -11.02
CA THR A 207 -8.26 22.36 -10.98
C THR A 207 -9.02 22.90 -9.78
N SER A 208 -9.89 22.07 -9.18
CA SER A 208 -10.62 22.41 -7.95
C SER A 208 -10.98 21.13 -7.19
N ASN A 209 -10.76 21.12 -5.88
CA ASN A 209 -11.03 19.98 -5.00
C ASN A 209 -12.43 20.04 -4.41
N TYR A 210 -12.98 18.88 -4.07
CA TYR A 210 -14.16 18.78 -3.22
C TYR A 210 -13.92 19.47 -1.87
N GLY A 211 -14.86 20.29 -1.44
CA GLY A 211 -14.79 20.94 -0.12
C GLY A 211 -15.08 22.44 -0.11
N PRO A 212 -14.72 23.12 0.97
CA PRO A 212 -14.96 24.56 1.10
C PRO A 212 -14.07 25.35 0.13
N ARG A 213 -14.64 26.35 -0.53
CA ARG A 213 -13.92 27.24 -1.44
C ARG A 213 -13.42 28.49 -0.71
N ALA A 214 -12.15 28.80 -0.88
CA ALA A 214 -11.55 30.02 -0.33
C ALA A 214 -12.00 31.29 -1.09
N PHE A 215 -12.28 31.15 -2.40
CA PHE A 215 -12.77 32.23 -3.25
C PHE A 215 -13.89 31.70 -4.14
N VAL A 216 -14.96 32.46 -4.26
CA VAL A 216 -16.11 32.17 -5.13
C VAL A 216 -16.49 33.39 -5.93
N THR A 217 -16.91 33.17 -7.18
CA THR A 217 -17.59 34.20 -7.98
C THR A 217 -19.01 34.39 -7.49
N GLU A 218 -19.59 35.59 -7.75
CA GLU A 218 -20.95 35.89 -7.36
C GLU A 218 -21.92 34.81 -7.90
N GLY A 219 -22.78 34.29 -7.03
CA GLY A 219 -23.71 33.21 -7.35
C GLY A 219 -23.18 31.78 -7.25
N ALA A 220 -21.89 31.57 -7.01
CA ALA A 220 -21.34 30.24 -6.82
C ALA A 220 -21.48 29.76 -5.37
N SER A 221 -21.58 28.41 -5.19
CA SER A 221 -21.63 27.79 -3.88
C SER A 221 -20.31 27.97 -3.13
N LEU A 222 -20.38 28.22 -1.81
CA LEU A 222 -19.21 28.21 -0.91
C LEU A 222 -18.64 26.81 -0.68
N TRP A 223 -19.37 25.79 -1.11
CA TRP A 223 -18.95 24.41 -1.04
C TRP A 223 -18.88 23.80 -2.44
N HIS A 224 -17.75 23.19 -2.78
CA HIS A 224 -17.57 22.45 -4.02
C HIS A 224 -17.99 20.99 -3.83
N ALA A 225 -19.02 20.56 -4.54
CA ALA A 225 -19.61 19.22 -4.40
C ALA A 225 -18.98 18.16 -5.33
N GLY A 226 -17.86 18.47 -5.96
CA GLY A 226 -17.12 17.58 -6.85
C GLY A 226 -15.68 18.03 -7.05
N ASP A 227 -14.90 17.22 -7.75
CA ASP A 227 -13.57 17.59 -8.20
C ASP A 227 -13.65 18.06 -9.64
N ASP A 228 -13.09 19.23 -9.92
CA ASP A 228 -12.98 19.74 -11.29
C ASP A 228 -11.67 19.23 -11.89
N LEU A 229 -11.77 18.59 -13.05
CA LEU A 229 -10.63 18.05 -13.79
C LEU A 229 -10.52 18.77 -15.14
N GLN A 230 -9.30 19.11 -15.51
CA GLN A 230 -9.03 19.83 -16.75
C GLN A 230 -7.89 19.19 -17.53
N HIS A 231 -8.07 19.03 -18.84
CA HIS A 231 -7.05 18.49 -19.73
C HIS A 231 -6.01 19.56 -20.09
N TYR A 232 -4.73 19.23 -19.92
CA TYR A 232 -3.63 20.10 -20.31
C TYR A 232 -3.11 19.66 -21.70
N PRO A 233 -2.82 20.53 -22.68
CA PRO A 233 -2.45 21.95 -22.55
C PRO A 233 -3.56 22.97 -22.89
N ASN A 234 -4.79 22.59 -23.09
CA ASN A 234 -5.82 23.53 -23.57
C ASN A 234 -6.98 23.70 -22.56
N PRO A 235 -6.71 24.37 -21.43
CA PRO A 235 -7.61 24.38 -20.28
C PRO A 235 -8.95 25.09 -20.49
N CYS A 236 -9.12 25.82 -21.57
CA CYS A 236 -10.33 26.62 -21.77
C CYS A 236 -11.29 26.09 -22.83
N HIS A 237 -11.02 24.93 -23.47
CA HIS A 237 -11.75 24.50 -24.65
C HIS A 237 -12.22 23.04 -24.66
N ASP A 238 -11.81 22.22 -23.70
CA ASP A 238 -12.29 20.83 -23.59
C ASP A 238 -13.26 20.72 -22.40
N PRO A 239 -14.59 20.73 -22.63
CA PRO A 239 -15.53 20.46 -21.58
C PRO A 239 -15.37 19.00 -21.13
N VAL A 240 -15.12 18.80 -19.84
CA VAL A 240 -15.18 17.50 -19.21
C VAL A 240 -16.63 17.14 -19.02
N PHE A 241 -17.10 16.11 -19.69
CA PHE A 241 -18.46 15.58 -19.55
C PHE A 241 -18.54 14.53 -18.47
#